data_8df0b961e31f38599b869582a6aef17a
#
_entry.id   8df0b961e31f38599b869582a6aef17a
#
_cell.length_a   1.000
_cell.length_b   1.000
_cell.length_c   1.000
_cell.angle_alpha   90.00
_cell.angle_beta   90.00
_cell.angle_gamma   90.00
#
_symmetry.space_group_name_H-M   'P 1'
#
loop_
_entity.id
_entity.type
_entity.pdbx_description
1 polymer ?
#
loop_
_entity_poly.entity_id
_entity_poly.type
_entity_poly.pdbx_seq_one_letter_code
_entity_poly.pdbx_strand_id
1 'polypeptide(L)'
;MELAHTCYRITDIDSSVAFYTALGFEELRRMPIREEAINVFMGLSGDGPRLELTYNFGVDTYELGTGYGHIAVTVDDLDGTLARLA
;
A
#
# COMPACT_ATOMS: atom_id res chain seq x y z
N MET A 1 -19.69 2.46 12.21
CA MET A 1 -18.21 2.35 12.29
C MET A 1 -17.71 1.56 11.10
N GLU A 2 -16.70 2.04 10.44
CA GLU A 2 -16.11 1.39 9.28
C GLU A 2 -14.60 1.45 9.40
N LEU A 3 -13.92 0.44 8.88
CA LEU A 3 -12.48 0.48 8.76
C LEU A 3 -12.12 1.41 7.59
N ALA A 4 -11.50 2.56 7.89
CA ALA A 4 -11.18 3.55 6.87
C ALA A 4 -9.90 3.20 6.11
N HIS A 5 -8.81 2.99 6.83
CA HIS A 5 -7.54 2.62 6.22
C HIS A 5 -6.61 1.94 7.23
N THR A 6 -5.59 1.28 6.70
CA THR A 6 -4.45 0.75 7.46
C THR A 6 -3.20 1.42 6.89
N CYS A 7 -2.32 1.90 7.77
CA CYS A 7 -1.13 2.62 7.36
C CYS A 7 0.11 1.73 7.42
N TYR A 8 0.92 1.78 6.36
CA TYR A 8 2.24 1.17 6.31
C TYR A 8 3.28 2.22 5.97
N ARG A 9 4.41 2.18 6.64
CA ARG A 9 5.53 3.05 6.31
C ARG A 9 6.36 2.41 5.23
N ILE A 10 6.75 3.22 4.24
CA ILE A 10 7.50 2.77 3.08
C ILE A 10 8.77 3.60 2.92
N THR A 11 9.72 3.10 2.16
CA THR A 11 10.99 3.79 1.92
C THR A 11 11.15 4.29 0.49
N ASP A 12 10.27 3.87 -0.43
CA ASP A 12 10.31 4.26 -1.84
C ASP A 12 8.88 4.28 -2.39
N ILE A 13 8.39 5.48 -2.72
CA ILE A 13 7.02 5.65 -3.21
C ILE A 13 6.83 4.93 -4.54
N ASP A 14 7.71 5.13 -5.51
CA ASP A 14 7.54 4.60 -6.86
C ASP A 14 7.50 3.07 -6.85
N SER A 15 8.42 2.43 -6.12
CA SER A 15 8.45 0.97 -5.99
C SER A 15 7.21 0.43 -5.31
N SER A 16 6.76 1.08 -4.25
CA SER A 16 5.58 0.63 -3.48
C SER A 16 4.31 0.79 -4.29
N VAL A 17 4.12 1.93 -4.95
CA VAL A 17 2.96 2.17 -5.80
C VAL A 17 2.94 1.18 -6.97
N ALA A 18 4.09 0.91 -7.60
CA ALA A 18 4.20 -0.05 -8.68
C ALA A 18 3.82 -1.47 -8.22
N PHE A 19 4.27 -1.87 -7.03
CA PHE A 19 3.95 -3.17 -6.45
C PHE A 19 2.44 -3.34 -6.24
N TYR A 20 1.82 -2.38 -5.57
CA TYR A 20 0.37 -2.48 -5.29
C TYR A 20 -0.47 -2.32 -6.55
N THR A 21 -0.04 -1.50 -7.50
CA THR A 21 -0.71 -1.39 -8.80
C THR A 21 -0.67 -2.71 -9.55
N ALA A 22 0.46 -3.42 -9.53
CA ALA A 22 0.58 -4.74 -10.15
C ALA A 22 -0.38 -5.76 -9.52
N LEU A 23 -0.65 -5.64 -8.20
CA LEU A 23 -1.63 -6.49 -7.52
C LEU A 23 -3.07 -6.16 -7.90
N GLY A 24 -3.34 -4.99 -8.44
CA GLY A 24 -4.69 -4.56 -8.80
C GLY A 24 -5.22 -3.40 -7.99
N PHE A 25 -4.40 -2.83 -7.12
CA PHE A 25 -4.75 -1.60 -6.42
C PHE A 25 -4.64 -0.40 -7.35
N GLU A 26 -5.34 0.66 -7.01
CA GLU A 26 -5.36 1.91 -7.74
C GLU A 26 -4.89 3.02 -6.79
N GLU A 27 -4.01 3.90 -7.26
CA GLU A 27 -3.66 5.08 -6.49
C GLU A 27 -4.83 6.06 -6.54
N LEU A 28 -5.44 6.31 -5.38
CA LEU A 28 -6.63 7.15 -5.27
C LEU A 28 -6.30 8.60 -4.96
N ARG A 29 -5.27 8.80 -4.15
CA ARG A 29 -4.93 10.12 -3.63
C ARG A 29 -3.51 10.14 -3.13
N ARG A 30 -2.83 11.27 -3.34
CA ARG A 30 -1.49 11.50 -2.80
C ARG A 30 -1.52 12.85 -2.07
N MET A 31 -1.03 12.87 -0.84
CA MET A 31 -1.14 14.05 0.01
C MET A 31 0.15 14.29 0.77
N PRO A 32 0.83 15.43 0.52
CA PRO A 32 1.98 15.80 1.33
C PRO A 32 1.51 16.22 2.74
N ILE A 33 2.31 15.85 3.74
CA ILE A 33 2.09 16.20 5.14
C ILE A 33 3.23 17.14 5.54
N ARG A 34 2.99 18.42 5.42
CA ARG A 34 4.00 19.44 5.70
C ARG A 34 5.33 19.12 5.00
N GLU A 35 6.45 19.25 5.71
CA GLU A 35 7.77 18.90 5.22
C GLU A 35 8.26 17.53 5.74
N GLU A 36 7.36 16.73 6.27
CA GLU A 36 7.71 15.50 6.99
C GLU A 36 7.48 14.24 6.18
N ALA A 37 6.42 14.19 5.39
CA ALA A 37 5.99 12.95 4.76
C ALA A 37 5.11 13.17 3.54
N ILE A 38 4.90 12.08 2.79
CA ILE A 38 3.89 11.99 1.73
C ILE A 38 3.06 10.74 2.02
N ASN A 39 1.75 10.90 2.05
CA ASN A 39 0.81 9.79 2.15
C ASN A 39 0.23 9.47 0.78
N VAL A 40 0.27 8.20 0.41
CA VAL A 40 -0.35 7.70 -0.82
C VAL A 40 -1.44 6.72 -0.43
N PHE A 41 -2.67 6.99 -0.85
CA PHE A 41 -3.80 6.12 -0.57
C PHE A 41 -4.07 5.21 -1.77
N MET A 42 -3.99 3.90 -1.54
CA MET A 42 -4.24 2.87 -2.53
C MET A 42 -5.52 2.14 -2.19
N GLY A 43 -6.33 1.81 -3.18
CA GLY A 43 -7.57 1.08 -2.96
C GLY A 43 -7.87 0.09 -4.07
N LEU A 44 -8.70 -0.89 -3.74
CA LEU A 44 -9.33 -1.78 -4.71
C LEU A 44 -10.64 -1.13 -5.17
N SER A 45 -11.31 -1.72 -6.15
CA SER A 45 -12.57 -1.19 -6.66
C SER A 45 -13.63 -1.10 -5.54
N GLY A 46 -14.42 -0.04 -5.56
CA GLY A 46 -15.48 0.21 -4.56
C GLY A 46 -15.02 1.13 -3.43
N ASP A 47 -15.85 1.22 -2.40
CA ASP A 47 -15.65 2.13 -1.27
C ASP A 47 -15.05 1.44 -0.03
N GLY A 48 -14.36 0.32 -0.22
CA GLY A 48 -13.76 -0.43 0.87
C GLY A 48 -12.59 0.27 1.54
N PRO A 49 -11.98 -0.38 2.53
CA PRO A 49 -10.81 0.16 3.21
C PRO A 49 -9.64 0.43 2.27
N ARG A 50 -8.82 1.38 2.64
CA ARG A 50 -7.65 1.81 1.87
C ARG A 50 -6.37 1.34 2.54
N LEU A 51 -5.31 1.21 1.73
CA LEU A 51 -3.95 1.18 2.24
C LEU A 51 -3.40 2.60 2.18
N GLU A 52 -2.91 3.08 3.32
CA GLU A 52 -2.18 4.34 3.38
C GLU A 52 -0.70 4.02 3.41
N LEU A 53 0.01 4.44 2.37
CA LEU A 53 1.45 4.26 2.28
C LEU A 53 2.10 5.58 2.68
N THR A 54 2.82 5.59 3.78
CA THR A 54 3.46 6.80 4.30
C THR A 54 4.95 6.76 4.06
N TYR A 55 5.43 7.70 3.24
CA TYR A 55 6.85 7.92 3.04
C TYR A 55 7.30 9.09 3.92
N ASN A 56 8.15 8.81 4.91
CA ASN A 56 8.74 9.83 5.76
C ASN A 56 10.07 10.28 5.16
N PHE A 57 10.22 11.58 4.91
CA PHE A 57 11.44 12.11 4.32
C PHE A 57 12.66 11.79 5.19
N GLY A 58 13.74 11.37 4.54
CA GLY A 58 14.99 11.07 5.22
C GLY A 58 15.05 9.71 5.91
N VAL A 59 13.98 8.91 5.84
CA VAL A 59 13.95 7.58 6.43
C VAL A 59 14.07 6.54 5.33
N ASP A 60 15.15 5.77 5.33
CA ASP A 60 15.43 4.77 4.30
C ASP A 60 15.39 3.34 4.81
N THR A 61 15.10 3.13 6.09
CA THR A 61 14.98 1.80 6.69
C THR A 61 14.09 1.84 7.91
N TYR A 62 13.43 0.72 8.20
CA TYR A 62 12.59 0.54 9.38
C TYR A 62 12.94 -0.78 10.04
N GLU A 63 12.86 -0.80 11.37
CA GLU A 63 12.89 -2.02 12.13
C GLU A 63 11.52 -2.67 12.09
N LEU A 64 11.40 -3.83 11.44
CA LEU A 64 10.12 -4.47 11.20
C LEU A 64 9.56 -5.20 12.43
N GLY A 65 10.43 -5.72 13.28
CA GLY A 65 9.99 -6.46 14.46
C GLY A 65 9.29 -7.76 14.10
N THR A 66 8.47 -8.26 15.02
CA THR A 66 7.79 -9.55 14.90
C THR A 66 6.27 -9.44 15.00
N GLY A 67 5.73 -8.23 15.08
CA GLY A 67 4.30 -8.01 15.31
C GLY A 67 3.46 -8.00 14.05
N TYR A 68 4.06 -7.78 12.89
CA TYR A 68 3.33 -7.74 11.64
C TYR A 68 3.05 -9.14 11.11
N GLY A 69 1.81 -9.38 10.69
CA GLY A 69 1.46 -10.60 10.00
C GLY A 69 1.50 -10.41 8.48
N HIS A 70 0.33 -10.22 7.88
CA HIS A 70 0.22 -10.11 6.42
C HIS A 70 -1.04 -9.35 6.02
N ILE A 71 -1.07 -8.94 4.77
CA ILE A 71 -2.28 -8.47 4.10
C ILE A 71 -2.77 -9.60 3.20
N ALA A 72 -4.06 -9.88 3.24
CA ALA A 72 -4.65 -10.90 2.39
C ALA A 72 -5.64 -10.25 1.42
N VAL A 73 -5.59 -10.66 0.18
CA VAL A 73 -6.56 -10.27 -0.84
C VAL A 73 -7.13 -11.53 -1.49
N THR A 74 -8.39 -11.47 -1.89
CA THR A 74 -9.00 -12.55 -2.67
C THR A 74 -8.88 -12.23 -4.15
N VAL A 75 -8.68 -13.26 -4.95
CA VAL A 75 -8.63 -13.14 -6.41
C VAL A 75 -9.48 -14.24 -7.03
N ASP A 76 -10.03 -13.97 -8.23
CA ASP A 76 -10.88 -14.94 -8.92
C ASP A 76 -10.07 -16.09 -9.54
N ASP A 77 -8.86 -15.78 -10.01
CA ASP A 77 -7.97 -16.74 -10.65
C ASP A 77 -6.56 -16.61 -10.08
N LEU A 78 -6.24 -17.48 -9.13
CA LEU A 78 -4.94 -17.44 -8.45
C LEU A 78 -3.78 -17.71 -9.41
N ASP A 79 -3.91 -18.74 -10.25
CA ASP A 79 -2.83 -19.10 -11.17
C ASP A 79 -2.57 -18.00 -12.20
N GLY A 80 -3.62 -17.41 -12.75
CA GLY A 80 -3.51 -16.28 -13.65
C GLY A 80 -2.90 -15.05 -13.00
N THR A 81 -3.26 -14.77 -11.76
CA THR A 81 -2.70 -13.65 -10.98
C THR A 81 -1.20 -13.86 -10.74
N LEU A 82 -0.80 -15.05 -10.32
CA LEU A 82 0.61 -15.38 -10.10
C LEU A 82 1.43 -15.28 -11.38
N ALA A 83 0.88 -15.75 -12.49
CA ALA A 83 1.54 -15.66 -13.79
C ALA A 83 1.75 -14.19 -14.22
N ARG A 84 0.75 -13.34 -13.97
CA ARG A 84 0.83 -11.90 -14.28
C ARG A 84 1.89 -11.18 -13.44
N LEU A 85 2.05 -11.60 -12.19
CA LEU A 85 2.99 -10.98 -11.25
C LEU A 85 4.42 -11.51 -11.36
N ALA A 86 4.63 -12.58 -12.08
CA ALA A 86 5.95 -13.21 -12.24
C ALA A 86 6.91 -12.35 -13.08
#